data_9ab2bda3920489f6d87fe7a065f51bd1
#
_entry.id   9ab2bda3920489f6d87fe7a065f51bd1
#
_cell.length_a   1.000
_cell.length_b   1.000
_cell.length_c   1.000
_cell.angle_alpha   90.00
_cell.angle_beta   90.00
_cell.angle_gamma   90.00
#
_symmetry.space_group_name_H-M   'P 1'
#
loop_
_entity.id
_entity.type
_entity.pdbx_description
1 polymer ?
#
loop_
_entity_poly.entity_id
_entity_poly.type
_entity_poly.pdbx_seq_one_letter_code
_entity_poly.pdbx_strand_id
1 'polypeptide(L)'
;YYEYLPSLGINLPAYQGFDESTDPRISNGFATIAFRMGHSQITNLTVRLGPGYEVMDIAKNITMADGFWDPGRMLKEGGISPVLRGAAVTTQAANDIYYVHDLRNSMFGDPGFGGLDMCAIDIQRGRDHGVADYNSYRQALGLDPVTNWSEVSSDSEVVARLNQAYPDVSNADPILP
;
A
#
# COMPACT_ATOMS: atom_id res chain seq x y z
N TYR A 1 -14.78 12.27 9.28
CA TYR A 1 -14.34 13.58 9.78
C TYR A 1 -14.74 13.77 11.24
N TYR A 2 -16.02 13.68 11.59
CA TYR A 2 -16.51 13.95 12.96
C TYR A 2 -16.56 12.73 13.89
N GLU A 3 -16.41 11.53 13.37
CA GLU A 3 -16.46 10.28 14.11
C GLU A 3 -15.15 9.52 14.04
N TYR A 4 -14.69 9.22 12.83
CA TYR A 4 -13.53 8.37 12.63
C TYR A 4 -12.21 9.01 13.07
N LEU A 5 -11.91 10.24 12.62
CA LEU A 5 -10.66 10.90 12.99
C LEU A 5 -10.55 11.20 14.49
N PRO A 6 -11.61 11.68 15.18
CA PRO A 6 -11.59 11.81 16.64
C PRO A 6 -11.38 10.49 17.38
N SER A 7 -11.92 9.36 16.86
CA SER A 7 -11.70 8.05 17.46
C SER A 7 -10.24 7.60 17.42
N LEU A 8 -9.45 8.16 16.50
CA LEU A 8 -7.99 7.98 16.39
C LEU A 8 -7.17 9.00 17.18
N GLY A 9 -7.84 9.86 17.99
CA GLY A 9 -7.17 10.93 18.71
C GLY A 9 -6.80 12.15 17.85
N ILE A 10 -7.25 12.19 16.60
CA ILE A 10 -6.99 13.31 15.67
C ILE A 10 -8.08 14.36 15.83
N ASN A 11 -7.76 15.46 16.49
CA ASN A 11 -8.65 16.59 16.64
C ASN A 11 -8.41 17.59 15.52
N LEU A 12 -9.39 17.73 14.65
CA LEU A 12 -9.36 18.73 13.58
C LEU A 12 -9.95 20.04 14.06
N PRO A 13 -9.43 21.18 13.57
CA PRO A 13 -10.03 22.47 13.86
C PRO A 13 -11.46 22.54 13.31
N ALA A 14 -12.28 23.39 13.91
CA ALA A 14 -13.63 23.64 13.39
C ALA A 14 -13.56 24.14 11.94
N TYR A 15 -14.51 23.71 11.12
CA TYR A 15 -14.60 24.17 9.74
C TYR A 15 -14.84 25.68 9.68
N GLN A 16 -13.98 26.39 8.97
CA GLN A 16 -13.98 27.84 8.86
C GLN A 16 -14.68 28.38 7.60
N GLY A 17 -15.28 27.51 6.82
CA GLY A 17 -15.87 27.85 5.52
C GLY A 17 -14.99 27.47 4.34
N PHE A 18 -15.52 27.70 3.15
CA PHE A 18 -14.77 27.49 1.91
C PHE A 18 -13.72 28.60 1.74
N ASP A 19 -12.48 28.20 1.43
CA ASP A 19 -11.38 29.10 1.12
C ASP A 19 -10.87 28.81 -0.30
N GLU A 20 -11.16 29.71 -1.22
CA GLU A 20 -10.76 29.59 -2.62
C GLU A 20 -9.24 29.69 -2.84
N SER A 21 -8.49 30.20 -1.85
CA SER A 21 -7.03 30.31 -1.92
C SER A 21 -6.33 28.99 -1.57
N THR A 22 -7.04 28.04 -0.98
CA THR A 22 -6.49 26.73 -0.64
C THR A 22 -6.23 25.92 -1.90
N ASP A 23 -4.98 25.53 -2.10
CA ASP A 23 -4.58 24.68 -3.24
C ASP A 23 -5.05 23.22 -2.99
N PRO A 24 -6.05 22.71 -3.73
CA PRO A 24 -6.57 21.36 -3.55
C PRO A 24 -5.74 20.29 -4.30
N ARG A 25 -4.68 20.67 -5.00
CA ARG A 25 -3.89 19.74 -5.82
C ARG A 25 -3.13 18.76 -4.95
N ILE A 26 -3.14 17.50 -5.37
CA ILE A 26 -2.33 16.44 -4.77
C ILE A 26 -0.92 16.54 -5.35
N SER A 27 0.10 16.53 -4.49
CA SER A 27 1.49 16.58 -4.95
C SER A 27 1.85 15.32 -5.75
N ASN A 28 2.76 15.48 -6.71
CA ASN A 28 3.26 14.38 -7.53
C ASN A 28 3.87 13.26 -6.66
N GLY A 29 4.70 13.62 -5.69
CA GLY A 29 5.32 12.66 -4.78
C GLY A 29 4.30 11.90 -3.91
N PHE A 30 3.24 12.57 -3.42
CA PHE A 30 2.18 11.88 -2.71
C PHE A 30 1.48 10.85 -3.61
N ALA A 31 1.05 11.25 -4.82
CA ALA A 31 0.30 10.38 -5.73
C ALA A 31 1.11 9.16 -6.22
N THR A 32 2.42 9.34 -6.45
CA THR A 32 3.28 8.31 -7.05
C THR A 32 4.04 7.46 -6.04
N ILE A 33 4.19 7.92 -4.79
CA ILE A 33 4.98 7.26 -3.75
C ILE A 33 4.17 7.07 -2.48
N ALA A 34 3.93 8.13 -1.71
CA ALA A 34 3.39 8.03 -0.36
C ALA A 34 2.01 7.36 -0.31
N PHE A 35 1.14 7.63 -1.26
CA PHE A 35 -0.19 6.99 -1.34
C PHE A 35 -0.13 5.50 -1.69
N ARG A 36 1.01 4.99 -2.18
CA ARG A 36 1.19 3.60 -2.57
C ARG A 36 1.75 2.71 -1.47
N MET A 37 2.14 3.27 -0.32
CA MET A 37 2.64 2.49 0.82
C MET A 37 1.69 1.35 1.22
N GLY A 38 0.40 1.52 1.01
CA GLY A 38 -0.61 0.50 1.29
C GLY A 38 -0.47 -0.79 0.47
N HIS A 39 0.30 -0.80 -0.63
CA HIS A 39 0.53 -2.00 -1.43
C HIS A 39 1.32 -3.06 -0.67
N SER A 40 2.27 -2.70 0.21
CA SER A 40 2.98 -3.65 1.08
C SER A 40 2.07 -4.24 2.16
N GLN A 41 1.02 -3.53 2.56
CA GLN A 41 0.11 -3.94 3.64
C GLN A 41 -0.99 -4.90 3.20
N ILE A 42 -1.13 -5.16 1.90
CA ILE A 42 -2.14 -6.05 1.34
C ILE A 42 -1.80 -7.50 1.67
N THR A 43 -2.82 -8.30 1.98
CA THR A 43 -2.71 -9.74 2.19
C THR A 43 -3.15 -10.53 0.96
N ASN A 44 -2.65 -11.76 0.79
CA ASN A 44 -3.02 -12.61 -0.36
C ASN A 44 -4.50 -13.04 -0.35
N LEU A 45 -5.16 -12.99 0.79
CA LEU A 45 -6.53 -13.46 0.94
C LEU A 45 -7.44 -12.36 1.43
N THR A 46 -8.58 -12.22 0.78
CA THR A 46 -9.73 -11.51 1.32
C THR A 46 -10.53 -12.49 2.17
N VAL A 47 -10.45 -12.32 3.48
CA VAL A 47 -11.21 -13.12 4.45
C VAL A 47 -12.67 -12.71 4.40
N ARG A 48 -13.58 -13.68 4.41
CA ARG A 48 -15.03 -13.46 4.42
C ARG A 48 -15.67 -14.25 5.52
N LEU A 49 -16.41 -13.58 6.41
CA LEU A 49 -17.00 -14.16 7.60
C LEU A 49 -18.50 -13.91 7.68
N GLY A 50 -19.20 -14.88 8.26
CA GLY A 50 -20.64 -14.80 8.56
C GLY A 50 -20.96 -13.82 9.70
N PRO A 51 -22.27 -13.65 10.03
CA PRO A 51 -22.70 -12.72 11.08
C PRO A 51 -22.11 -12.99 12.47
N GLY A 52 -21.81 -14.24 12.80
CA GLY A 52 -21.15 -14.64 14.03
C GLY A 52 -19.63 -14.76 13.92
N TYR A 53 -19.04 -14.22 12.87
CA TYR A 53 -17.61 -14.34 12.54
C TYR A 53 -17.15 -15.78 12.23
N GLU A 54 -18.08 -16.63 11.87
CA GLU A 54 -17.81 -17.99 11.40
C GLU A 54 -17.37 -18.01 9.93
N VAL A 55 -16.64 -19.07 9.55
CA VAL A 55 -16.32 -19.32 8.13
C VAL A 55 -17.61 -19.71 7.41
N MET A 56 -17.89 -19.08 6.30
CA MET A 56 -19.09 -19.32 5.50
C MET A 56 -18.84 -20.38 4.42
N ASP A 57 -19.78 -21.34 4.26
CA ASP A 57 -19.70 -22.34 3.19
C ASP A 57 -19.87 -21.73 1.80
N ILE A 58 -20.76 -20.74 1.67
CA ILE A 58 -21.07 -20.06 0.40
C ILE A 58 -20.04 -18.99 0.04
N ALA A 59 -19.54 -18.30 1.06
CA ALA A 59 -18.61 -17.17 0.90
C ALA A 59 -17.23 -17.51 1.46
N LYS A 60 -16.52 -18.44 0.83
CA LYS A 60 -15.15 -18.79 1.20
C LYS A 60 -14.20 -17.61 0.98
N ASN A 61 -13.06 -17.64 1.65
CA ASN A 61 -11.99 -16.69 1.38
C ASN A 61 -11.60 -16.76 -0.11
N ILE A 62 -11.32 -15.61 -0.68
CA ILE A 62 -10.89 -15.49 -2.08
C ILE A 62 -9.48 -14.93 -2.14
N THR A 63 -8.73 -15.30 -3.16
CA THR A 63 -7.45 -14.68 -3.44
C THR A 63 -7.67 -13.20 -3.76
N MET A 64 -6.65 -12.40 -3.57
CA MET A 64 -6.73 -10.98 -3.92
C MET A 64 -6.95 -10.80 -5.43
N ALA A 65 -6.27 -11.59 -6.26
CA ALA A 65 -6.44 -11.56 -7.71
C ALA A 65 -7.89 -11.90 -8.14
N ASP A 66 -8.46 -12.98 -7.59
CA ASP A 66 -9.86 -13.35 -7.91
C ASP A 66 -10.85 -12.26 -7.47
N GLY A 67 -10.67 -11.71 -6.27
CA GLY A 67 -11.55 -10.65 -5.76
C GLY A 67 -11.48 -9.37 -6.58
N PHE A 68 -10.31 -9.05 -7.12
CA PHE A 68 -10.10 -7.85 -7.92
C PHE A 68 -10.78 -7.97 -9.31
N TRP A 69 -10.68 -9.14 -9.96
CA TRP A 69 -11.18 -9.32 -11.33
C TRP A 69 -12.62 -9.83 -11.41
N ASP A 70 -13.16 -10.40 -10.34
CA ASP A 70 -14.56 -10.86 -10.28
C ASP A 70 -15.35 -10.25 -9.12
N PRO A 71 -15.60 -8.94 -9.14
CA PRO A 71 -16.41 -8.29 -8.10
C PRO A 71 -17.86 -8.79 -8.08
N GLY A 72 -18.35 -9.33 -9.21
CA GLY A 72 -19.69 -9.92 -9.32
C GLY A 72 -19.86 -11.17 -8.44
N ARG A 73 -18.80 -11.92 -8.22
CA ARG A 73 -18.77 -13.05 -7.31
C ARG A 73 -19.08 -12.63 -5.88
N MET A 74 -18.48 -11.54 -5.42
CA MET A 74 -18.73 -11.01 -4.08
C MET A 74 -20.20 -10.69 -3.86
N LEU A 75 -20.88 -10.09 -4.85
CA LEU A 75 -22.31 -9.76 -4.76
C LEU A 75 -23.19 -11.01 -4.69
N LYS A 76 -22.85 -12.05 -5.44
CA LYS A 76 -23.60 -13.34 -5.47
C LYS A 76 -23.39 -14.16 -4.19
N GLU A 77 -22.25 -14.04 -3.55
CA GLU A 77 -21.80 -14.85 -2.41
C GLU A 77 -21.96 -14.12 -1.07
N GLY A 78 -22.98 -13.30 -0.90
CA GLY A 78 -23.32 -12.66 0.39
C GLY A 78 -23.02 -11.16 0.48
N GLY A 79 -22.59 -10.54 -0.60
CA GLY A 79 -22.35 -9.09 -0.68
C GLY A 79 -21.11 -8.63 0.06
N ILE A 80 -21.06 -7.35 0.42
CA ILE A 80 -19.89 -6.73 1.04
C ILE A 80 -19.75 -7.03 2.54
N SER A 81 -20.84 -7.34 3.23
CA SER A 81 -20.83 -7.51 4.68
C SER A 81 -19.87 -8.60 5.19
N PRO A 82 -19.75 -9.78 4.54
CA PRO A 82 -18.75 -10.79 4.91
C PRO A 82 -17.32 -10.28 4.77
N VAL A 83 -17.02 -9.49 3.74
CA VAL A 83 -15.70 -8.88 3.51
C VAL A 83 -15.36 -7.88 4.61
N LEU A 84 -16.31 -7.02 4.99
CA LEU A 84 -16.11 -6.04 6.05
C LEU A 84 -15.86 -6.71 7.41
N ARG A 85 -16.58 -7.80 7.71
CA ARG A 85 -16.31 -8.58 8.94
C ARG A 85 -14.93 -9.24 8.90
N GLY A 86 -14.56 -9.83 7.77
CA GLY A 86 -13.23 -10.38 7.57
C GLY A 86 -12.13 -9.33 7.74
N ALA A 87 -12.29 -8.17 7.14
CA ALA A 87 -11.34 -7.06 7.27
C ALA A 87 -11.20 -6.57 8.72
N ALA A 88 -12.29 -6.59 9.49
CA ALA A 88 -12.26 -6.18 10.90
C ALA A 88 -11.41 -7.08 11.82
N VAL A 89 -11.15 -8.32 11.42
CA VAL A 89 -10.37 -9.30 12.22
C VAL A 89 -9.05 -9.69 11.57
N THR A 90 -8.82 -9.30 10.32
CA THR A 90 -7.58 -9.61 9.61
C THR A 90 -6.53 -8.53 9.89
N THR A 91 -5.39 -8.95 10.42
CA THR A 91 -4.24 -8.06 10.53
C THR A 91 -3.65 -7.84 9.14
N GLN A 92 -3.42 -6.60 8.77
CA GLN A 92 -2.70 -6.26 7.54
C GLN A 92 -1.27 -6.82 7.55
N ALA A 93 -0.67 -6.98 6.37
CA ALA A 93 0.75 -7.29 6.26
C ALA A 93 1.60 -6.13 6.82
N ALA A 94 2.85 -6.40 7.16
CA ALA A 94 3.78 -5.38 7.63
C ALA A 94 3.97 -4.28 6.58
N ASN A 95 4.26 -3.08 7.05
CA ASN A 95 4.72 -2.02 6.17
C ASN A 95 6.22 -2.20 5.96
N ASP A 96 6.59 -2.81 4.85
CA ASP A 96 7.96 -3.17 4.50
C ASP A 96 8.17 -3.15 2.98
N ILE A 97 9.31 -3.67 2.52
CA ILE A 97 9.66 -3.74 1.09
C ILE A 97 9.01 -4.92 0.34
N TYR A 98 8.20 -5.73 1.02
CA TYR A 98 7.63 -6.93 0.41
C TYR A 98 6.20 -6.70 -0.08
N TYR A 99 5.94 -7.20 -1.28
CA TYR A 99 4.61 -7.28 -1.85
C TYR A 99 4.19 -8.74 -1.94
N VAL A 100 2.93 -9.03 -1.65
CA VAL A 100 2.39 -10.38 -1.74
C VAL A 100 2.45 -10.93 -3.15
N HIS A 101 2.48 -12.26 -3.26
CA HIS A 101 2.61 -12.97 -4.53
C HIS A 101 1.58 -12.50 -5.58
N ASP A 102 0.32 -12.33 -5.18
CA ASP A 102 -0.75 -11.94 -6.11
C ASP A 102 -0.47 -10.60 -6.79
N LEU A 103 0.03 -9.61 -6.05
CA LEU A 103 0.39 -8.30 -6.61
C LEU A 103 1.59 -8.35 -7.55
N ARG A 104 2.52 -9.27 -7.30
CA ARG A 104 3.75 -9.38 -8.09
C ARG A 104 3.61 -10.27 -9.30
N ASN A 105 2.76 -11.31 -9.24
CA ASN A 105 2.83 -12.40 -10.21
C ASN A 105 1.48 -12.82 -10.81
N SER A 106 0.34 -12.48 -10.20
CA SER A 106 -0.93 -13.07 -10.61
C SER A 106 -2.01 -12.07 -10.98
N MET A 107 -2.00 -10.88 -10.37
CA MET A 107 -3.12 -9.94 -10.49
C MET A 107 -3.30 -9.40 -11.92
N PHE A 108 -2.22 -9.20 -12.65
CA PHE A 108 -2.23 -8.71 -14.03
C PHE A 108 -1.83 -9.77 -15.05
N GLY A 109 -2.02 -11.05 -14.72
CA GLY A 109 -1.59 -12.20 -15.52
C GLY A 109 -0.21 -12.72 -15.12
N ASP A 110 0.16 -13.86 -15.67
CA ASP A 110 1.45 -14.49 -15.36
C ASP A 110 2.63 -13.69 -15.92
N PRO A 111 3.71 -13.54 -15.16
CA PRO A 111 4.94 -12.92 -15.64
C PRO A 111 5.45 -13.62 -16.91
N GLY A 112 5.79 -12.84 -17.93
CA GLY A 112 6.22 -13.36 -19.24
C GLY A 112 5.08 -13.63 -20.23
N PHE A 113 3.81 -13.58 -19.79
CA PHE A 113 2.63 -13.71 -20.64
C PHE A 113 1.76 -12.44 -20.66
N GLY A 114 2.39 -11.28 -20.50
CA GLY A 114 1.71 -9.99 -20.40
C GLY A 114 1.38 -9.58 -18.98
N GLY A 115 1.74 -10.37 -17.98
CA GLY A 115 1.60 -10.06 -16.57
C GLY A 115 2.55 -8.94 -16.12
N LEU A 116 2.12 -8.18 -15.14
CA LEU A 116 2.84 -7.04 -14.59
C LEU A 116 3.11 -7.24 -13.10
N ASP A 117 4.33 -6.95 -12.67
CA ASP A 117 4.72 -6.87 -11.26
C ASP A 117 4.35 -5.47 -10.73
N MET A 118 3.43 -5.40 -9.77
CA MET A 118 2.98 -4.13 -9.19
C MET A 118 4.12 -3.37 -8.49
N CYS A 119 5.06 -4.07 -7.85
CA CYS A 119 6.21 -3.44 -7.22
C CYS A 119 7.10 -2.75 -8.27
N ALA A 120 7.36 -3.43 -9.38
CA ALA A 120 8.11 -2.85 -10.50
C ALA A 120 7.38 -1.65 -11.13
N ILE A 121 6.04 -1.72 -11.24
CA ILE A 121 5.22 -0.60 -11.72
C ILE A 121 5.33 0.60 -10.77
N ASP A 122 5.28 0.38 -9.48
CA ASP A 122 5.34 1.45 -8.49
C ASP A 122 6.71 2.16 -8.53
N ILE A 123 7.79 1.42 -8.63
CA ILE A 123 9.14 1.96 -8.81
C ILE A 123 9.22 2.77 -10.11
N GLN A 124 8.82 2.16 -11.22
CA GLN A 124 8.87 2.79 -12.54
C GLN A 124 8.01 4.05 -12.60
N ARG A 125 6.87 4.07 -11.93
CA ARG A 125 5.99 5.23 -11.88
C ARG A 125 6.65 6.44 -11.24
N GLY A 126 7.40 6.27 -10.15
CA GLY A 126 8.20 7.34 -9.55
C GLY A 126 9.20 7.93 -10.55
N ARG A 127 9.91 7.06 -11.27
CA ARG A 127 10.89 7.45 -12.31
C ARG A 127 10.23 8.18 -13.49
N ASP A 128 9.12 7.65 -14.01
CA ASP A 128 8.37 8.27 -15.13
C ASP A 128 7.85 9.67 -14.77
N HIS A 129 7.55 9.91 -13.52
CA HIS A 129 7.07 11.19 -13.03
C HIS A 129 8.20 12.12 -12.56
N GLY A 130 9.47 11.73 -12.74
CA GLY A 130 10.63 12.54 -12.37
C GLY A 130 10.74 12.81 -10.87
N VAL A 131 10.27 11.88 -10.03
CA VAL A 131 10.46 12.01 -8.58
C VAL A 131 11.92 11.77 -8.25
N ALA A 132 12.47 12.61 -7.38
CA ALA A 132 13.87 12.55 -6.95
C ALA A 132 14.15 11.25 -6.18
N ASP A 133 15.45 10.91 -6.02
CA ASP A 133 15.90 9.81 -5.18
C ASP A 133 15.44 9.96 -3.73
N TYR A 134 15.56 8.87 -2.96
CA TYR A 134 15.07 8.79 -1.59
C TYR A 134 15.63 9.90 -0.69
N ASN A 135 16.93 10.14 -0.73
CA ASN A 135 17.57 11.14 0.11
C ASN A 135 17.20 12.57 -0.29
N SER A 136 17.15 12.86 -1.58
CA SER A 136 16.68 14.16 -2.09
C SER A 136 15.22 14.41 -1.70
N TYR A 137 14.39 13.36 -1.75
CA TYR A 137 12.98 13.48 -1.34
C TYR A 137 12.84 13.70 0.18
N ARG A 138 13.65 13.01 1.01
CA ARG A 138 13.72 13.25 2.46
C ARG A 138 14.09 14.70 2.77
N GLN A 139 15.12 15.22 2.12
CA GLN A 139 15.57 16.60 2.32
C GLN A 139 14.49 17.62 1.92
N ALA A 140 13.76 17.37 0.83
CA ALA A 140 12.64 18.20 0.41
C ALA A 140 11.50 18.23 1.45
N LEU A 141 11.38 17.18 2.28
CA LEU A 141 10.44 17.09 3.39
C LEU A 141 11.03 17.60 4.73
N GLY A 142 12.26 18.13 4.73
CA GLY A 142 12.94 18.61 5.95
C GLY A 142 13.51 17.50 6.83
N LEU A 143 13.70 16.29 6.28
CA LEU A 143 14.32 15.15 6.98
C LEU A 143 15.79 15.01 6.61
N ASP A 144 16.61 14.54 7.56
CA ASP A 144 18.02 14.26 7.28
C ASP A 144 18.17 13.09 6.30
N PRO A 145 19.14 13.16 5.37
CA PRO A 145 19.47 12.04 4.51
C PRO A 145 20.01 10.87 5.31
N VAL A 146 19.74 9.65 4.88
CA VAL A 146 20.32 8.43 5.46
C VAL A 146 21.60 8.06 4.72
N THR A 147 22.55 7.45 5.43
CA THR A 147 23.85 7.07 4.89
C THR A 147 23.97 5.58 4.64
N ASN A 148 23.12 4.78 5.27
CA ASN A 148 23.09 3.34 5.14
C ASN A 148 21.69 2.79 5.46
N TRP A 149 21.40 1.56 5.01
CA TRP A 149 20.07 0.96 5.14
C TRP A 149 19.69 0.56 6.58
N SER A 150 20.65 0.45 7.50
CA SER A 150 20.34 0.18 8.91
C SER A 150 19.69 1.38 9.63
N GLU A 151 19.76 2.56 9.04
CA GLU A 151 19.01 3.73 9.52
C GLU A 151 17.53 3.69 9.09
N VAL A 152 17.20 2.86 8.08
CA VAL A 152 15.85 2.71 7.54
C VAL A 152 15.14 1.53 8.19
N SER A 153 15.83 0.39 8.35
CA SER A 153 15.23 -0.83 8.92
C SER A 153 16.18 -1.49 9.92
N SER A 154 15.61 -2.00 11.02
CA SER A 154 16.35 -2.84 11.98
C SER A 154 16.37 -4.32 11.58
N ASP A 155 15.59 -4.72 10.56
CA ASP A 155 15.56 -6.08 10.04
C ASP A 155 16.78 -6.32 9.15
N SER A 156 17.66 -7.24 9.57
CA SER A 156 18.89 -7.54 8.86
C SER A 156 18.69 -8.15 7.48
N GLU A 157 17.57 -8.86 7.25
CA GLU A 157 17.24 -9.42 5.93
C GLU A 157 16.81 -8.31 4.97
N VAL A 158 15.96 -7.41 5.44
CA VAL A 158 15.55 -6.20 4.68
C VAL A 158 16.78 -5.38 4.31
N VAL A 159 17.65 -5.09 5.28
CA VAL A 159 18.90 -4.35 5.06
C VAL A 159 19.79 -5.03 4.02
N ALA A 160 19.97 -6.34 4.10
CA ALA A 160 20.77 -7.10 3.14
C ALA A 160 20.17 -7.02 1.71
N ARG A 161 18.86 -7.15 1.56
CA ARG A 161 18.18 -7.03 0.27
C ARG A 161 18.25 -5.63 -0.32
N LEU A 162 18.08 -4.62 0.51
CA LEU A 162 18.23 -3.22 0.08
C LEU A 162 19.66 -2.92 -0.35
N ASN A 163 20.68 -3.38 0.38
CA ASN A 163 22.08 -3.26 -0.03
C ASN A 163 22.38 -3.98 -1.35
N GLN A 164 21.73 -5.11 -1.61
CA GLN A 164 21.90 -5.84 -2.87
C GLN A 164 21.28 -5.08 -4.05
N ALA A 165 20.10 -4.50 -3.85
CA ALA A 165 19.38 -3.77 -4.90
C ALA A 165 19.96 -2.36 -5.13
N TYR A 166 20.35 -1.69 -4.05
CA TYR A 166 20.87 -0.32 -4.03
C TYR A 166 22.10 -0.26 -3.12
N PRO A 167 23.29 -0.61 -3.64
CA PRO A 167 24.54 -0.54 -2.87
C PRO A 167 24.85 0.89 -2.38
N ASP A 168 24.38 1.89 -3.08
CA ASP A 168 24.43 3.28 -2.69
C ASP A 168 23.01 3.78 -2.40
N VAL A 169 22.73 4.11 -1.15
CA VAL A 169 21.44 4.59 -0.70
C VAL A 169 21.00 5.89 -1.37
N SER A 170 21.94 6.69 -1.88
CA SER A 170 21.64 7.93 -2.60
C SER A 170 20.97 7.69 -3.95
N ASN A 171 21.04 6.47 -4.49
CA ASN A 171 20.42 6.11 -5.75
C ASN A 171 19.08 5.37 -5.57
N ALA A 172 18.59 5.26 -4.35
CA ALA A 172 17.37 4.52 -4.07
C ALA A 172 16.12 5.23 -4.56
N ASP A 173 15.19 4.47 -5.10
CA ASP A 173 13.86 4.97 -5.41
C ASP A 173 13.08 5.23 -4.10
N PRO A 174 12.38 6.37 -3.97
CA PRO A 174 11.80 6.79 -2.70
C PRO A 174 10.57 5.99 -2.24
N ILE A 175 10.09 5.05 -3.07
CA ILE A 175 8.97 4.17 -2.72
C ILE A 175 9.39 2.96 -1.87
N LEU A 176 10.68 2.66 -1.78
CA LEU A 176 11.16 1.41 -1.19
C LEU A 176 11.19 1.38 0.34
N PRO A 177 11.59 2.44 1.03
CA PRO A 177 11.70 2.42 2.49
C PRO A 177 10.40 2.79 3.19
#